data_d7fea099ee867d6da78a5e02a8af4ee0
#
_entry.id   d7fea099ee867d6da78a5e02a8af4ee0
#
_cell.length_a   1.000
_cell.length_b   1.000
_cell.length_c   1.000
_cell.angle_alpha   90.00
_cell.angle_beta   90.00
_cell.angle_gamma   90.00
#
_symmetry.space_group_name_H-M   'P 1'
#
loop_
_entity.id
_entity.type
_entity.pdbx_description
1 polymer ?
#
loop_
_entity_poly.entity_id
_entity_poly.type
_entity_poly.pdbx_seq_one_letter_code
_entity_poly.pdbx_strand_id
1 'polypeptide(L)'
;MTSQTLQIVQLFDPESSTYTYVVYDAHSLEAVIIDPVDTQLERDQKSIQSLGLTLRWAIETHAHADHITSAGLLAEHLGAQTAAPEACQIGSAAVQLVDGQMIPFGAYALKALHTPGHTAGSMCFYVATDQGSHVFSGDTLLIGGCGRTDFQSGSAKAMYHSLTDILFKLPASTTVWPGHDYQGRTHSSIGHEMQHNARVAGKTLAQFEAIMAQLNLPKPRRIDEAVPANLTSGLRHDAGGDVVSHDVVSVRPAQGYAGDVFPELAWHWVQSGEAVLVDVRSDAERAWVGFVPEAKPLAWKQWPVVDVNPDFDAGIQRIGAEGKKIVLLCRSGVRSVAAAQRATQLGLEAYNILEGFEGDPDANAHRGLLGGWRKRGLPWRQN
;
A
#
# COMPACT_ATOMS: atom_id res chain seq x y z
N MET A 1 25.52 28.35 18.28
CA MET A 1 25.26 26.91 18.13
C MET A 1 23.81 26.80 17.72
N THR A 2 23.52 26.50 16.50
CA THR A 2 22.14 26.25 16.03
C THR A 2 21.65 24.99 16.72
N SER A 3 20.56 25.10 17.48
CA SER A 3 19.93 23.97 18.14
C SER A 3 19.59 22.91 17.09
N GLN A 4 20.21 21.75 17.17
CA GLN A 4 19.81 20.58 16.42
C GLN A 4 18.39 20.24 16.86
N THR A 5 17.43 20.18 15.94
CA THR A 5 16.02 19.97 16.28
C THR A 5 15.47 18.80 15.47
N LEU A 6 15.23 17.70 16.17
CA LEU A 6 14.46 16.58 15.63
C LEU A 6 13.00 17.04 15.47
N GLN A 7 12.42 16.78 14.32
CA GLN A 7 11.02 17.06 14.05
C GLN A 7 10.27 15.76 13.74
N ILE A 8 9.01 15.70 14.15
CA ILE A 8 8.12 14.54 13.93
C ILE A 8 6.80 15.07 13.39
N VAL A 9 6.41 14.58 12.21
CA VAL A 9 5.08 14.78 11.64
C VAL A 9 4.33 13.47 11.74
N GLN A 10 3.20 13.47 12.44
CA GLN A 10 2.30 12.33 12.55
C GLN A 10 1.17 12.48 11.53
N LEU A 11 0.98 11.48 10.69
CA LEU A 11 -0.02 11.43 9.63
C LEU A 11 -0.98 10.27 9.92
N PHE A 12 -2.28 10.48 9.75
CA PHE A 12 -3.30 9.48 10.10
C PHE A 12 -4.00 8.93 8.86
N ASP A 13 -4.10 7.62 8.76
CA ASP A 13 -4.98 6.95 7.81
C ASP A 13 -6.29 6.55 8.50
N PRO A 14 -7.45 7.10 8.05
CA PRO A 14 -8.74 6.81 8.69
C PRO A 14 -9.29 5.42 8.38
N GLU A 15 -8.84 4.76 7.30
CA GLU A 15 -9.34 3.44 6.91
C GLU A 15 -8.79 2.33 7.79
N SER A 16 -7.47 2.30 7.99
CA SER A 16 -6.79 1.33 8.86
C SER A 16 -6.60 1.83 10.30
N SER A 17 -6.85 3.13 10.57
CA SER A 17 -6.52 3.81 11.82
C SER A 17 -5.03 3.78 12.14
N THR A 18 -4.19 3.76 11.12
CA THR A 18 -2.72 3.73 11.21
C THR A 18 -2.15 5.13 11.32
N TYR A 19 -1.11 5.26 12.13
CA TYR A 19 -0.23 6.43 12.15
C TYR A 19 1.05 6.15 11.34
N THR A 20 1.26 6.97 10.32
CA THR A 20 2.53 7.10 9.61
C THR A 20 3.34 8.24 10.23
N TYR A 21 4.65 8.10 10.34
CA TYR A 21 5.50 9.14 10.92
C TYR A 21 6.57 9.59 9.93
N VAL A 22 6.70 10.91 9.70
CA VAL A 22 7.87 11.51 9.04
C VAL A 22 8.75 12.12 10.12
N VAL A 23 9.93 11.55 10.31
CA VAL A 23 10.91 11.96 11.31
C VAL A 23 12.10 12.58 10.59
N TYR A 24 12.46 13.83 10.90
CA TYR A 24 13.51 14.50 10.16
C TYR A 24 14.37 15.44 11.01
N ASP A 25 15.59 15.63 10.56
CA ASP A 25 16.50 16.65 11.08
C ASP A 25 16.18 18.00 10.41
N ALA A 26 15.75 18.99 11.19
CA ALA A 26 15.38 20.31 10.69
C ALA A 26 16.54 21.10 10.07
N HIS A 27 17.80 20.70 10.31
CA HIS A 27 18.97 21.37 9.77
C HIS A 27 19.40 20.77 8.42
N SER A 28 19.55 19.45 8.33
CA SER A 28 19.95 18.75 7.11
C SER A 28 18.79 18.49 6.15
N LEU A 29 17.54 18.53 6.65
CA LEU A 29 16.31 18.15 5.96
C LEU A 29 16.29 16.67 5.53
N GLU A 30 17.17 15.85 6.09
CA GLU A 30 17.13 14.40 5.89
C GLU A 30 16.03 13.75 6.76
N ALA A 31 15.28 12.83 6.17
CA ALA A 31 14.08 12.27 6.77
C ALA A 31 14.01 10.74 6.67
N VAL A 32 13.25 10.16 7.60
CA VAL A 32 12.77 8.77 7.60
C VAL A 32 11.26 8.81 7.62
N ILE A 33 10.61 7.94 6.84
CA ILE A 33 9.18 7.67 6.98
C ILE A 33 8.99 6.28 7.59
N ILE A 34 8.06 6.14 8.54
CA ILE A 34 7.76 4.91 9.29
C ILE A 34 6.32 4.51 9.03
N ASP A 35 6.09 3.25 8.65
CA ASP A 35 4.79 2.62 8.40
C ASP A 35 3.90 3.44 7.43
N PRO A 36 4.35 3.74 6.20
CA PRO A 36 3.56 4.47 5.24
C PRO A 36 2.47 3.58 4.61
N VAL A 37 1.26 4.14 4.42
CA VAL A 37 0.08 3.43 3.92
C VAL A 37 -0.11 3.66 2.42
N ASP A 38 -0.44 2.61 1.66
CA ASP A 38 -0.61 2.62 0.21
C ASP A 38 -1.63 3.68 -0.28
N THR A 39 -2.80 3.74 0.34
CA THR A 39 -3.87 4.68 0.00
C THR A 39 -3.50 6.14 0.32
N GLN A 40 -2.42 6.38 1.05
CA GLN A 40 -1.94 7.69 1.47
C GLN A 40 -0.64 8.13 0.77
N LEU A 41 -0.18 7.39 -0.25
CA LEU A 41 1.07 7.67 -0.97
C LEU A 41 1.20 9.13 -1.42
N GLU A 42 0.15 9.70 -2.05
CA GLU A 42 0.18 11.10 -2.51
C GLU A 42 0.28 12.10 -1.35
N ARG A 43 -0.42 11.84 -0.24
CA ARG A 43 -0.35 12.66 0.97
C ARG A 43 1.07 12.69 1.52
N ASP A 44 1.68 11.53 1.63
CA ASP A 44 3.01 11.35 2.20
C ASP A 44 4.08 12.02 1.32
N GLN A 45 3.99 11.85 -0.01
CA GLN A 45 4.84 12.54 -0.98
C GLN A 45 4.70 14.06 -0.88
N LYS A 46 3.46 14.58 -0.85
CA LYS A 46 3.20 16.03 -0.71
C LYS A 46 3.75 16.57 0.61
N SER A 47 3.61 15.82 1.71
CA SER A 47 4.15 16.21 3.02
C SER A 47 5.66 16.34 2.97
N ILE A 48 6.37 15.35 2.43
CA ILE A 48 7.82 15.34 2.28
C ILE A 48 8.27 16.50 1.37
N GLN A 49 7.65 16.68 0.21
CA GLN A 49 7.98 17.72 -0.77
C GLN A 49 7.72 19.14 -0.24
N SER A 50 6.58 19.37 0.44
CA SER A 50 6.22 20.68 0.97
C SER A 50 7.16 21.17 2.07
N LEU A 51 7.77 20.25 2.81
CA LEU A 51 8.77 20.50 3.83
C LEU A 51 10.21 20.57 3.26
N GLY A 52 10.37 20.31 1.97
CA GLY A 52 11.69 20.30 1.30
C GLY A 52 12.62 19.18 1.77
N LEU A 53 12.04 18.05 2.24
CA LEU A 53 12.81 16.98 2.84
C LEU A 53 13.44 16.06 1.79
N THR A 54 14.62 15.54 2.12
CA THR A 54 15.26 14.43 1.41
C THR A 54 14.95 13.14 2.17
N LEU A 55 14.07 12.31 1.62
CA LEU A 55 13.76 11.01 2.22
C LEU A 55 14.95 10.06 2.06
N ARG A 56 15.50 9.61 3.18
CA ARG A 56 16.61 8.65 3.21
C ARG A 56 16.12 7.24 3.35
N TRP A 57 15.07 7.05 4.16
CA TRP A 57 14.57 5.74 4.53
C TRP A 57 13.04 5.70 4.51
N ALA A 58 12.49 4.61 3.99
CA ALA A 58 11.12 4.18 4.19
C ALA A 58 11.17 2.84 4.95
N ILE A 59 10.69 2.83 6.20
CA ILE A 59 10.91 1.70 7.12
C ILE A 59 9.59 1.18 7.69
N GLU A 60 9.56 -0.12 7.98
CA GLU A 60 8.43 -0.82 8.56
C GLU A 60 8.73 -1.25 10.00
N THR A 61 7.75 -1.10 10.90
CA THR A 61 7.84 -1.69 12.25
C THR A 61 7.60 -3.19 12.24
N HIS A 62 6.78 -3.67 11.31
CA HIS A 62 6.46 -5.09 11.15
C HIS A 62 5.82 -5.35 9.77
N ALA A 63 5.47 -6.59 9.46
CA ALA A 63 4.64 -6.92 8.30
C ALA A 63 3.16 -6.69 8.64
N HIS A 64 2.57 -5.62 8.14
CA HIS A 64 1.20 -5.19 8.44
C HIS A 64 0.15 -6.13 7.86
N ALA A 65 -0.97 -6.31 8.58
CA ALA A 65 -2.10 -7.13 8.17
C ALA A 65 -3.38 -6.31 7.88
N ASP A 66 -3.39 -5.06 8.23
CA ASP A 66 -4.54 -4.15 8.16
C ASP A 66 -4.48 -3.19 6.96
N HIS A 67 -3.29 -2.91 6.46
CA HIS A 67 -3.04 -2.09 5.28
C HIS A 67 -1.86 -2.61 4.45
N ILE A 68 -1.78 -2.18 3.18
CA ILE A 68 -0.60 -2.38 2.35
C ILE A 68 0.33 -1.18 2.53
N THR A 69 1.63 -1.42 2.62
CA THR A 69 2.62 -0.34 2.70
C THR A 69 2.86 0.34 1.35
N SER A 70 3.21 1.62 1.38
CA SER A 70 3.75 2.36 0.23
C SER A 70 5.27 2.53 0.27
N ALA A 71 5.98 1.87 1.19
CA ALA A 71 7.43 2.08 1.39
C ALA A 71 8.25 1.85 0.12
N GLY A 72 7.96 0.80 -0.64
CA GLY A 72 8.62 0.53 -1.91
C GLY A 72 8.41 1.64 -2.94
N LEU A 73 7.16 2.10 -3.12
CA LEU A 73 6.84 3.18 -4.06
C LEU A 73 7.45 4.51 -3.64
N LEU A 74 7.44 4.85 -2.35
CA LEU A 74 8.11 6.04 -1.83
C LEU A 74 9.62 5.98 -2.08
N ALA A 75 10.23 4.81 -1.87
CA ALA A 75 11.66 4.61 -2.15
C ALA A 75 11.98 4.83 -3.64
N GLU A 76 11.18 4.28 -4.54
CA GLU A 76 11.35 4.49 -5.98
C GLU A 76 11.15 5.93 -6.42
N HIS A 77 10.07 6.57 -5.96
CA HIS A 77 9.72 7.93 -6.39
C HIS A 77 10.63 9.02 -5.81
N LEU A 78 11.16 8.81 -4.60
CA LEU A 78 11.94 9.79 -3.86
C LEU A 78 13.42 9.41 -3.69
N GLY A 79 13.85 8.27 -4.22
CA GLY A 79 15.24 7.80 -4.16
C GLY A 79 15.67 7.35 -2.77
N ALA A 80 14.74 6.92 -1.91
CA ALA A 80 15.02 6.43 -0.57
C ALA A 80 15.45 4.96 -0.57
N GLN A 81 15.96 4.47 0.56
CA GLN A 81 16.16 3.05 0.81
C GLN A 81 15.00 2.49 1.64
N THR A 82 14.56 1.28 1.32
CA THR A 82 13.61 0.55 2.17
C THR A 82 14.36 -0.23 3.24
N ALA A 83 13.80 -0.30 4.46
CA ALA A 83 14.30 -1.16 5.50
C ALA A 83 13.15 -1.80 6.29
N ALA A 84 13.32 -3.07 6.66
CA ALA A 84 12.31 -3.82 7.39
C ALA A 84 12.98 -4.81 8.35
N PRO A 85 12.30 -5.24 9.44
CA PRO A 85 12.85 -6.23 10.36
C PRO A 85 13.17 -7.55 9.64
N GLU A 86 14.37 -8.09 9.85
CA GLU A 86 14.81 -9.36 9.24
C GLU A 86 13.81 -10.49 9.51
N ALA A 87 13.31 -10.60 10.73
CA ALA A 87 12.38 -11.64 11.12
C ALA A 87 10.97 -11.49 10.50
N CYS A 88 10.65 -10.37 9.84
CA CYS A 88 9.45 -10.21 9.02
C CYS A 88 9.58 -10.86 7.64
N GLN A 89 10.79 -11.22 7.22
CA GLN A 89 11.07 -11.84 5.91
C GLN A 89 10.56 -11.04 4.71
N ILE A 90 10.61 -9.70 4.80
CA ILE A 90 10.25 -8.81 3.69
C ILE A 90 11.44 -8.79 2.73
N GLY A 91 11.44 -9.72 1.76
CA GLY A 91 12.59 -9.97 0.89
C GLY A 91 12.96 -8.84 -0.06
N SER A 92 12.03 -7.92 -0.35
CA SER A 92 12.23 -6.74 -1.19
C SER A 92 12.85 -5.55 -0.44
N ALA A 93 12.90 -5.55 0.89
CA ALA A 93 13.54 -4.49 1.64
C ALA A 93 15.05 -4.47 1.37
N ALA A 94 15.58 -3.29 1.00
CA ALA A 94 16.99 -3.11 0.69
C ALA A 94 17.90 -3.40 1.89
N VAL A 95 17.39 -3.16 3.11
CA VAL A 95 18.11 -3.43 4.37
C VAL A 95 17.24 -4.26 5.29
N GLN A 96 17.78 -5.39 5.73
CA GLN A 96 17.16 -6.24 6.76
C GLN A 96 17.68 -5.77 8.14
N LEU A 97 16.76 -5.27 8.97
CA LEU A 97 17.09 -4.69 10.26
C LEU A 97 17.22 -5.76 11.35
N VAL A 98 18.28 -5.67 12.12
CA VAL A 98 18.53 -6.50 13.32
C VAL A 98 18.47 -5.65 14.59
N ASP A 99 18.32 -6.32 15.74
CA ASP A 99 18.30 -5.64 17.05
C ASP A 99 19.54 -4.78 17.28
N GLY A 100 19.34 -3.57 17.78
CA GLY A 100 20.38 -2.57 18.05
C GLY A 100 20.92 -1.84 16.83
N GLN A 101 20.49 -2.18 15.62
CA GLN A 101 20.95 -1.49 14.40
C GLN A 101 20.54 -0.01 14.39
N MET A 102 21.46 0.84 13.89
CA MET A 102 21.24 2.28 13.78
C MET A 102 20.88 2.66 12.35
N ILE A 103 19.84 3.47 12.19
CA ILE A 103 19.34 3.98 10.91
C ILE A 103 19.61 5.49 10.89
N PRO A 104 20.70 5.94 10.22
CA PRO A 104 21.12 7.34 10.26
C PRO A 104 20.32 8.23 9.33
N PHE A 105 20.04 9.47 9.78
CA PHE A 105 19.49 10.57 8.99
C PHE A 105 19.91 11.91 9.61
N GLY A 106 20.56 12.75 8.83
CA GLY A 106 21.12 14.00 9.33
C GLY A 106 22.08 13.80 10.52
N ALA A 107 21.83 14.53 11.59
CA ALA A 107 22.58 14.41 12.83
C ALA A 107 22.05 13.32 13.78
N TYR A 108 21.00 12.60 13.39
CA TYR A 108 20.31 11.61 14.21
C TYR A 108 20.40 10.21 13.65
N ALA A 109 20.05 9.24 14.49
CA ALA A 109 19.81 7.88 14.06
C ALA A 109 18.69 7.24 14.90
N LEU A 110 17.81 6.50 14.24
CA LEU A 110 16.86 5.61 14.91
C LEU A 110 17.56 4.32 15.29
N LYS A 111 17.43 3.91 16.54
CA LYS A 111 17.89 2.60 17.02
C LYS A 111 16.76 1.60 16.89
N ALA A 112 16.96 0.55 16.13
CA ALA A 112 16.04 -0.58 16.04
C ALA A 112 16.07 -1.40 17.34
N LEU A 113 14.89 -1.68 17.90
CA LEU A 113 14.70 -2.50 19.08
C LEU A 113 13.82 -3.69 18.69
N HIS A 114 14.32 -4.90 18.71
CA HIS A 114 13.51 -6.08 18.42
C HIS A 114 12.53 -6.31 19.57
N THR A 115 11.24 -6.19 19.28
CA THR A 115 10.14 -6.26 20.24
C THR A 115 9.04 -7.23 19.77
N PRO A 116 9.36 -8.53 19.70
CA PRO A 116 8.43 -9.55 19.19
C PRO A 116 7.22 -9.69 20.10
N GLY A 117 6.11 -10.12 19.51
CA GLY A 117 4.89 -10.41 20.26
C GLY A 117 3.62 -10.15 19.48
N HIS A 118 3.45 -9.01 18.83
CA HIS A 118 2.41 -8.80 17.84
C HIS A 118 2.69 -9.66 16.60
N THR A 119 3.89 -9.54 16.07
CA THR A 119 4.49 -10.51 15.13
C THR A 119 5.84 -10.98 15.68
N ALA A 120 6.40 -12.07 15.14
CA ALA A 120 7.75 -12.51 15.49
C ALA A 120 8.83 -11.49 15.10
N GLY A 121 8.56 -10.68 14.08
CA GLY A 121 9.49 -9.68 13.55
C GLY A 121 9.26 -8.25 14.03
N SER A 122 8.27 -7.99 14.89
CA SER A 122 7.98 -6.62 15.34
C SER A 122 9.20 -5.91 15.90
N MET A 123 9.37 -4.65 15.49
CA MET A 123 10.40 -3.73 15.96
C MET A 123 9.83 -2.40 16.40
N CYS A 124 10.47 -1.79 17.39
CA CYS A 124 10.28 -0.38 17.74
C CYS A 124 11.50 0.42 17.30
N PHE A 125 11.32 1.71 17.01
CA PHE A 125 12.42 2.60 16.64
C PHE A 125 12.58 3.69 17.71
N TYR A 126 13.77 3.75 18.31
CA TYR A 126 14.07 4.66 19.41
C TYR A 126 15.07 5.74 18.98
N VAL A 127 14.83 6.98 19.39
CA VAL A 127 15.79 8.08 19.25
C VAL A 127 15.84 8.91 20.53
N ALA A 128 17.05 9.26 20.94
CA ALA A 128 17.28 10.18 22.06
C ALA A 128 17.94 11.47 21.53
N THR A 129 17.48 12.61 22.05
CA THR A 129 18.00 13.94 21.75
C THR A 129 18.22 14.72 23.04
N ASP A 130 18.86 15.86 22.97
CA ASP A 130 19.02 16.77 24.12
C ASP A 130 17.67 17.33 24.63
N GLN A 131 16.62 17.24 23.80
CA GLN A 131 15.28 17.75 24.13
C GLN A 131 14.33 16.66 24.65
N GLY A 132 14.74 15.39 24.64
CA GLY A 132 13.95 14.26 25.06
C GLY A 132 14.20 13.02 24.21
N SER A 133 13.45 11.99 24.48
CA SER A 133 13.52 10.74 23.74
C SER A 133 12.14 10.32 23.21
N HIS A 134 12.15 9.61 22.09
CA HIS A 134 10.96 9.15 21.39
C HIS A 134 11.10 7.68 21.02
N VAL A 135 10.00 6.94 21.07
CA VAL A 135 9.92 5.56 20.57
C VAL A 135 8.68 5.42 19.67
N PHE A 136 8.91 4.98 18.43
CA PHE A 136 7.88 4.60 17.49
C PHE A 136 7.62 3.11 17.69
N SER A 137 6.50 2.79 18.32
CA SER A 137 6.29 1.46 18.91
C SER A 137 5.54 0.49 18.00
N GLY A 138 5.11 0.93 16.81
CA GLY A 138 4.24 0.10 15.98
C GLY A 138 3.10 -0.48 16.80
N ASP A 139 2.85 -1.77 16.63
CA ASP A 139 1.83 -2.50 17.38
C ASP A 139 2.36 -3.22 18.64
N THR A 140 3.60 -2.94 19.04
CA THR A 140 4.10 -3.48 20.32
C THR A 140 3.45 -2.78 21.50
N LEU A 141 3.45 -1.45 21.55
CA LEU A 141 2.85 -0.67 22.62
C LEU A 141 1.89 0.37 22.04
N LEU A 142 0.61 0.26 22.38
CA LEU A 142 -0.44 1.22 22.03
C LEU A 142 -0.82 2.03 23.27
N ILE A 143 -1.53 3.15 23.07
CA ILE A 143 -1.98 3.99 24.18
C ILE A 143 -3.05 3.23 24.99
N GLY A 144 -2.71 2.88 26.23
CA GLY A 144 -3.56 2.10 27.12
C GLY A 144 -3.73 0.63 26.75
N GLY A 145 -2.91 0.10 25.80
CA GLY A 145 -2.98 -1.27 25.32
C GLY A 145 -1.70 -1.72 24.61
N CYS A 146 -1.82 -2.80 23.87
CA CYS A 146 -0.78 -3.34 22.97
C CYS A 146 -1.43 -4.00 21.76
N GLY A 147 -0.69 -4.33 20.73
CA GLY A 147 -1.17 -5.11 19.59
C GLY A 147 -1.69 -6.49 20.02
N ARG A 148 -2.50 -7.09 19.17
CA ARG A 148 -2.95 -8.48 19.33
C ARG A 148 -1.80 -9.46 19.13
N THR A 149 -1.94 -10.69 19.64
CA THR A 149 -0.86 -11.69 19.61
C THR A 149 -1.33 -13.05 19.08
N ASP A 150 -2.49 -13.09 18.44
CA ASP A 150 -3.17 -14.31 17.98
C ASP A 150 -3.03 -14.55 16.47
N PHE A 151 -2.23 -13.73 15.75
CA PHE A 151 -1.94 -13.87 14.32
C PHE A 151 -0.43 -13.73 14.02
N GLN A 152 -0.02 -14.06 12.80
CA GLN A 152 1.30 -13.79 12.21
C GLN A 152 2.47 -14.19 13.13
N SER A 153 2.44 -15.40 13.67
CA SER A 153 3.44 -15.89 14.65
C SER A 153 3.53 -15.02 15.91
N GLY A 154 2.42 -14.38 16.30
CA GLY A 154 2.31 -13.62 17.54
C GLY A 154 2.47 -14.49 18.79
N SER A 155 2.87 -13.86 19.90
CA SER A 155 3.08 -14.53 21.18
C SER A 155 2.84 -13.55 22.32
N ALA A 156 1.82 -13.85 23.15
CA ALA A 156 1.55 -13.04 24.35
C ALA A 156 2.74 -13.04 25.32
N LYS A 157 3.42 -14.15 25.47
CA LYS A 157 4.64 -14.26 26.30
C LYS A 157 5.75 -13.34 25.77
N ALA A 158 6.05 -13.38 24.47
CA ALA A 158 7.06 -12.51 23.87
C ALA A 158 6.67 -11.04 23.99
N MET A 159 5.39 -10.70 23.75
CA MET A 159 4.85 -9.35 23.92
C MET A 159 5.08 -8.83 25.35
N TYR A 160 4.77 -9.64 26.36
CA TYR A 160 5.00 -9.25 27.75
C TYR A 160 6.45 -8.88 28.02
N HIS A 161 7.40 -9.71 27.56
CA HIS A 161 8.82 -9.42 27.70
C HIS A 161 9.26 -8.19 26.90
N SER A 162 8.77 -8.01 25.68
CA SER A 162 9.03 -6.81 24.87
C SER A 162 8.57 -5.53 25.59
N LEU A 163 7.42 -5.57 26.23
CA LEU A 163 6.90 -4.44 27.01
C LEU A 163 7.71 -4.21 28.29
N THR A 164 7.93 -5.27 29.11
CA THR A 164 8.48 -5.12 30.47
C THR A 164 10.00 -5.04 30.52
N ASP A 165 10.69 -5.77 29.65
CA ASP A 165 12.13 -5.94 29.71
C ASP A 165 12.87 -5.05 28.71
N ILE A 166 12.16 -4.52 27.68
CA ILE A 166 12.73 -3.62 26.68
C ILE A 166 12.11 -2.23 26.80
N LEU A 167 10.81 -2.05 26.49
CA LEU A 167 10.20 -0.72 26.39
C LEU A 167 10.11 -0.02 27.75
N PHE A 168 9.71 -0.72 28.81
CA PHE A 168 9.62 -0.15 30.16
C PHE A 168 10.98 0.05 30.84
N LYS A 169 12.08 -0.29 30.17
CA LYS A 169 13.46 0.10 30.59
C LYS A 169 13.91 1.43 29.99
N LEU A 170 13.19 1.95 29.00
CA LEU A 170 13.45 3.29 28.48
C LEU A 170 13.13 4.35 29.54
N PRO A 171 13.69 5.56 29.46
CA PRO A 171 13.35 6.66 30.37
C PRO A 171 11.83 6.88 30.44
N ALA A 172 11.29 7.08 31.62
CA ALA A 172 9.84 7.26 31.82
C ALA A 172 9.26 8.46 31.05
N SER A 173 10.10 9.47 30.75
CA SER A 173 9.74 10.64 29.94
C SER A 173 9.76 10.37 28.42
N THR A 174 10.19 9.19 27.97
CA THR A 174 10.19 8.85 26.52
C THR A 174 8.79 8.92 25.98
N THR A 175 8.59 9.74 24.92
CA THR A 175 7.31 9.85 24.22
C THR A 175 7.09 8.58 23.40
N VAL A 176 5.91 7.98 23.52
CA VAL A 176 5.47 6.79 22.78
C VAL A 176 4.59 7.24 21.62
N TRP A 177 5.01 6.87 20.41
CA TRP A 177 4.30 7.09 19.15
C TRP A 177 3.80 5.73 18.64
N PRO A 178 2.48 5.41 18.80
CA PRO A 178 1.94 4.08 18.49
C PRO A 178 1.69 3.89 16.99
N GLY A 179 1.57 2.64 16.53
CA GLY A 179 1.13 2.30 15.17
C GLY A 179 -0.33 2.65 14.93
N HIS A 180 -1.19 2.50 15.95
CA HIS A 180 -2.63 2.74 15.85
C HIS A 180 -3.20 3.50 17.03
N ASP A 181 -4.28 4.27 16.80
CA ASP A 181 -5.22 4.68 17.85
C ASP A 181 -6.64 4.79 17.27
N TYR A 182 -7.60 4.29 18.05
CA TYR A 182 -9.02 4.25 17.68
C TYR A 182 -9.87 5.30 18.42
N GLN A 183 -9.22 6.19 19.19
CA GLN A 183 -9.88 7.19 20.04
C GLN A 183 -9.39 8.62 19.77
N GLY A 184 -8.55 8.81 18.74
CA GLY A 184 -8.02 10.12 18.35
C GLY A 184 -6.90 10.65 19.27
N ARG A 185 -6.24 9.77 20.04
CA ARG A 185 -5.08 10.11 20.87
C ARG A 185 -3.82 10.01 20.04
N THR A 186 -2.91 10.96 20.16
CA THR A 186 -1.75 11.06 19.26
C THR A 186 -0.49 10.41 19.81
N HIS A 187 -0.27 10.44 21.12
CA HIS A 187 0.93 9.91 21.78
C HIS A 187 0.69 9.63 23.25
N SER A 188 1.63 8.94 23.87
CA SER A 188 1.68 8.67 25.31
C SER A 188 3.13 8.83 25.82
N SER A 189 3.43 8.32 27.00
CA SER A 189 4.79 8.19 27.49
C SER A 189 5.02 6.83 28.14
N ILE A 190 6.27 6.38 28.17
CA ILE A 190 6.63 5.12 28.83
C ILE A 190 6.17 5.12 30.29
N GLY A 191 6.37 6.22 31.02
CA GLY A 191 5.94 6.32 32.41
C GLY A 191 4.43 6.23 32.60
N HIS A 192 3.65 6.81 31.68
CA HIS A 192 2.19 6.69 31.69
C HIS A 192 1.74 5.26 31.45
N GLU A 193 2.28 4.61 30.42
CA GLU A 193 1.90 3.24 30.07
C GLU A 193 2.34 2.23 31.15
N MET A 194 3.49 2.40 31.77
CA MET A 194 3.91 1.58 32.92
C MET A 194 2.89 1.59 34.07
N GLN A 195 2.22 2.72 34.28
CA GLN A 195 1.31 2.91 35.40
C GLN A 195 -0.15 2.62 35.08
N HIS A 196 -0.57 2.91 33.83
CA HIS A 196 -2.00 2.99 33.47
C HIS A 196 -2.40 2.06 32.33
N ASN A 197 -1.47 1.38 31.64
CA ASN A 197 -1.83 0.49 30.56
C ASN A 197 -2.67 -0.69 31.06
N ALA A 198 -3.92 -0.76 30.59
CA ALA A 198 -4.91 -1.72 31.12
C ALA A 198 -4.50 -3.19 30.93
N ARG A 199 -3.65 -3.47 29.93
CA ARG A 199 -3.24 -4.85 29.61
C ARG A 199 -2.04 -5.31 30.43
N VAL A 200 -1.06 -4.43 30.72
CA VAL A 200 0.24 -4.83 31.25
C VAL A 200 0.61 -4.18 32.57
N ALA A 201 0.07 -2.99 32.93
CA ALA A 201 0.46 -2.29 34.15
C ALA A 201 0.14 -3.11 35.41
N GLY A 202 1.19 -3.42 36.19
CA GLY A 202 1.08 -4.21 37.39
C GLY A 202 0.61 -5.67 37.23
N LYS A 203 0.62 -6.19 36.00
CA LYS A 203 0.21 -7.58 35.72
C LYS A 203 1.42 -8.52 35.72
N THR A 204 1.20 -9.74 36.18
CA THR A 204 2.14 -10.86 35.96
C THR A 204 1.99 -11.39 34.55
N LEU A 205 2.98 -12.13 34.07
CA LEU A 205 2.92 -12.80 32.77
C LEU A 205 1.62 -13.62 32.59
N ALA A 206 1.28 -14.45 33.57
CA ALA A 206 0.08 -15.29 33.50
C ALA A 206 -1.22 -14.47 33.41
N GLN A 207 -1.29 -13.32 34.11
CA GLN A 207 -2.43 -12.40 34.03
C GLN A 207 -2.50 -11.73 32.65
N PHE A 208 -1.35 -11.32 32.10
CA PHE A 208 -1.27 -10.73 30.77
C PHE A 208 -1.70 -11.76 29.69
N GLU A 209 -1.17 -12.97 29.72
CA GLU A 209 -1.58 -14.04 28.79
C GLU A 209 -3.08 -14.33 28.86
N ALA A 210 -3.65 -14.36 30.07
CA ALA A 210 -5.10 -14.55 30.24
C ALA A 210 -5.93 -13.38 29.65
N ILE A 211 -5.46 -12.13 29.80
CA ILE A 211 -6.09 -10.95 29.16
C ILE A 211 -6.02 -11.07 27.64
N MET A 212 -4.84 -11.37 27.10
CA MET A 212 -4.64 -11.48 25.65
C MET A 212 -5.47 -12.61 25.02
N ALA A 213 -5.60 -13.75 25.69
CA ALA A 213 -6.44 -14.87 25.24
C ALA A 213 -7.95 -14.56 25.20
N GLN A 214 -8.40 -13.55 25.95
CA GLN A 214 -9.80 -13.11 25.99
C GLN A 214 -10.14 -12.01 24.99
N LEU A 215 -9.14 -11.51 24.23
CA LEU A 215 -9.36 -10.49 23.21
C LEU A 215 -10.09 -11.10 22.00
N ASN A 216 -11.40 -10.99 21.98
CA ASN A 216 -12.23 -11.40 20.85
C ASN A 216 -12.27 -10.31 19.77
N LEU A 217 -11.13 -10.06 19.11
CA LEU A 217 -11.03 -9.07 18.06
C LEU A 217 -11.36 -9.66 16.69
N PRO A 218 -12.11 -8.96 15.82
CA PRO A 218 -12.36 -9.43 14.47
C PRO A 218 -11.03 -9.58 13.69
N LYS A 219 -11.02 -10.49 12.71
CA LYS A 219 -9.87 -10.64 11.80
C LYS A 219 -9.65 -9.31 11.06
N PRO A 220 -8.40 -8.84 10.87
CA PRO A 220 -8.13 -7.67 10.03
C PRO A 220 -8.71 -7.87 8.62
N ARG A 221 -9.43 -6.87 8.11
CA ARG A 221 -10.20 -7.02 6.85
C ARG A 221 -9.33 -7.33 5.64
N ARG A 222 -8.11 -6.78 5.60
CA ARG A 222 -7.19 -6.88 4.46
C ARG A 222 -6.07 -7.91 4.65
N ILE A 223 -6.08 -8.75 5.69
CA ILE A 223 -4.96 -9.64 6.03
C ILE A 223 -4.55 -10.56 4.87
N ASP A 224 -5.53 -11.09 4.13
CA ASP A 224 -5.27 -12.03 3.04
C ASP A 224 -4.66 -11.34 1.80
N GLU A 225 -4.79 -10.02 1.69
CA GLU A 225 -4.21 -9.16 0.64
C GLU A 225 -2.93 -8.46 1.14
N ALA A 226 -3.00 -7.85 2.34
CA ALA A 226 -1.93 -7.00 2.86
C ALA A 226 -0.66 -7.80 3.19
N VAL A 227 -0.78 -8.95 3.86
CA VAL A 227 0.40 -9.72 4.25
C VAL A 227 1.25 -10.15 3.05
N PRO A 228 0.69 -10.76 1.97
CA PRO A 228 1.50 -11.08 0.79
C PRO A 228 2.10 -9.85 0.10
N ALA A 229 1.35 -8.74 -0.01
CA ALA A 229 1.84 -7.52 -0.64
C ALA A 229 2.98 -6.88 0.18
N ASN A 230 2.89 -6.89 1.50
CA ASN A 230 3.90 -6.32 2.39
C ASN A 230 5.21 -7.10 2.40
N LEU A 231 5.19 -8.41 2.10
CA LEU A 231 6.42 -9.19 1.90
C LEU A 231 7.24 -8.72 0.68
N THR A 232 6.64 -7.91 -0.19
CA THR A 232 7.31 -7.24 -1.31
C THR A 232 7.32 -5.71 -1.16
N SER A 233 7.30 -5.19 0.07
CA SER A 233 7.29 -3.74 0.41
C SER A 233 6.15 -2.96 -0.29
N GLY A 234 5.00 -3.60 -0.49
CA GLY A 234 3.89 -3.04 -1.27
C GLY A 234 4.15 -3.00 -2.78
N LEU A 235 5.33 -3.43 -3.23
CA LEU A 235 5.65 -3.56 -4.64
C LEU A 235 5.06 -4.87 -5.18
N ARG A 236 4.44 -4.80 -6.34
CA ARG A 236 4.06 -5.99 -7.10
C ARG A 236 4.95 -6.07 -8.32
N HIS A 237 5.51 -7.24 -8.56
CA HIS A 237 6.29 -7.53 -9.75
C HIS A 237 5.39 -8.27 -10.74
N ASP A 238 5.45 -7.88 -12.01
CA ASP A 238 4.88 -8.68 -13.07
C ASP A 238 5.70 -9.96 -13.30
N ALA A 239 5.24 -10.85 -14.18
CA ALA A 239 5.95 -12.08 -14.54
C ALA A 239 7.31 -11.82 -15.23
N GLY A 240 7.63 -10.56 -15.58
CA GLY A 240 8.89 -10.11 -16.17
C GLY A 240 9.86 -9.47 -15.15
N GLY A 241 9.45 -9.26 -13.88
CA GLY A 241 10.29 -8.68 -12.84
C GLY A 241 10.23 -7.16 -12.72
N ASP A 242 9.37 -6.47 -13.49
CA ASP A 242 9.16 -5.04 -13.38
C ASP A 242 8.21 -4.69 -12.22
N VAL A 243 8.50 -3.59 -11.51
CA VAL A 243 7.70 -3.12 -10.39
C VAL A 243 6.40 -2.48 -10.89
N VAL A 244 5.26 -2.97 -10.39
CA VAL A 244 3.94 -2.42 -10.69
C VAL A 244 3.44 -1.60 -9.50
N SER A 245 3.14 -0.32 -9.71
CA SER A 245 2.61 0.56 -8.66
C SER A 245 1.23 0.07 -8.17
N HIS A 246 0.90 0.30 -6.90
CA HIS A 246 -0.38 -0.12 -6.28
C HIS A 246 -1.61 0.44 -7.02
N ASP A 247 -1.50 1.65 -7.58
CA ASP A 247 -2.54 2.26 -8.42
C ASP A 247 -2.95 1.40 -9.61
N VAL A 248 -2.04 0.54 -10.08
CA VAL A 248 -2.24 -0.30 -11.26
C VAL A 248 -3.05 -1.57 -10.96
N VAL A 249 -3.16 -1.98 -9.69
CA VAL A 249 -3.83 -3.23 -9.27
C VAL A 249 -5.12 -3.01 -8.47
N SER A 250 -5.55 -1.77 -8.30
CA SER A 250 -6.82 -1.43 -7.64
C SER A 250 -7.89 -1.00 -8.66
N VAL A 251 -9.15 -1.30 -8.33
CA VAL A 251 -10.29 -0.76 -9.05
C VAL A 251 -10.52 0.67 -8.58
N ARG A 252 -10.46 1.64 -9.51
CA ARG A 252 -10.84 3.02 -9.22
C ARG A 252 -12.35 3.18 -9.30
N PRO A 253 -13.00 3.78 -8.30
CA PRO A 253 -14.44 4.01 -8.35
C PRO A 253 -14.85 4.85 -9.58
N ALA A 254 -15.96 4.47 -10.23
CA ALA A 254 -16.49 5.17 -11.39
C ALA A 254 -18.00 5.35 -11.29
N GLN A 255 -18.58 6.26 -12.09
CA GLN A 255 -20.01 6.50 -12.09
C GLN A 255 -20.70 5.77 -13.25
N GLY A 256 -21.68 4.91 -12.92
CA GLY A 256 -22.50 4.23 -13.89
C GLY A 256 -21.92 2.94 -14.48
N TYR A 257 -20.80 2.45 -13.97
CA TYR A 257 -20.21 1.15 -14.25
C TYR A 257 -19.35 0.69 -13.07
N ALA A 258 -18.83 -0.54 -13.09
CA ALA A 258 -18.21 -1.17 -11.93
C ALA A 258 -16.90 -0.51 -11.49
N GLY A 259 -16.16 0.13 -12.41
CA GLY A 259 -14.95 0.86 -12.08
C GLY A 259 -13.94 0.94 -13.23
N ASP A 260 -12.86 1.71 -12.98
CA ASP A 260 -11.70 1.80 -13.86
C ASP A 260 -10.59 0.89 -13.35
N VAL A 261 -9.90 0.22 -14.27
CA VAL A 261 -8.76 -0.64 -13.96
C VAL A 261 -7.58 -0.31 -14.90
N PHE A 262 -6.38 -0.41 -14.40
CA PHE A 262 -5.20 -0.35 -15.26
C PHE A 262 -5.06 -1.60 -16.13
N PRO A 263 -4.33 -1.52 -17.26
CA PRO A 263 -4.12 -2.66 -18.16
C PRO A 263 -3.60 -3.92 -17.47
N GLU A 264 -2.73 -3.80 -16.48
CA GLU A 264 -2.12 -4.91 -15.75
C GLU A 264 -3.14 -5.67 -14.90
N LEU A 265 -4.03 -4.96 -14.18
CA LEU A 265 -5.08 -5.60 -13.41
C LEU A 265 -6.08 -6.31 -14.33
N ALA A 266 -6.46 -5.65 -15.44
CA ALA A 266 -7.31 -6.26 -16.45
C ALA A 266 -6.69 -7.55 -17.00
N TRP A 267 -5.38 -7.52 -17.32
CA TRP A 267 -4.65 -8.68 -17.80
C TRP A 267 -4.56 -9.80 -16.76
N HIS A 268 -4.30 -9.47 -15.51
CA HIS A 268 -4.30 -10.43 -14.41
C HIS A 268 -5.65 -11.16 -14.30
N TRP A 269 -6.78 -10.44 -14.33
CA TRP A 269 -8.11 -11.05 -14.28
C TRP A 269 -8.41 -11.92 -15.52
N VAL A 270 -7.88 -11.56 -16.66
CA VAL A 270 -8.03 -12.37 -17.89
C VAL A 270 -7.24 -13.67 -17.76
N GLN A 271 -6.00 -13.61 -17.26
CA GLN A 271 -5.14 -14.78 -17.07
C GLN A 271 -5.68 -15.72 -15.97
N SER A 272 -6.25 -15.18 -14.87
CA SER A 272 -6.87 -15.98 -13.83
C SER A 272 -8.25 -16.55 -14.21
N GLY A 273 -8.79 -16.11 -15.36
CA GLY A 273 -10.13 -16.53 -15.82
C GLY A 273 -11.30 -15.81 -15.14
N GLU A 274 -11.02 -14.77 -14.33
CA GLU A 274 -12.03 -13.95 -13.64
C GLU A 274 -12.74 -12.98 -14.58
N ALA A 275 -12.07 -12.53 -15.65
CA ALA A 275 -12.63 -11.57 -16.61
C ALA A 275 -12.52 -12.03 -18.06
N VAL A 276 -13.35 -11.43 -18.90
CA VAL A 276 -13.25 -11.49 -20.35
C VAL A 276 -12.81 -10.13 -20.88
N LEU A 277 -11.73 -10.09 -21.64
CA LEU A 277 -11.26 -8.88 -22.33
C LEU A 277 -12.04 -8.64 -23.62
N VAL A 278 -12.58 -7.45 -23.77
CA VAL A 278 -13.33 -7.03 -24.95
C VAL A 278 -12.68 -5.81 -25.58
N ASP A 279 -12.20 -5.94 -26.81
CA ASP A 279 -11.65 -4.82 -27.58
C ASP A 279 -12.77 -4.10 -28.33
N VAL A 280 -13.11 -2.90 -27.87
CA VAL A 280 -14.19 -2.07 -28.43
C VAL A 280 -13.70 -1.11 -29.51
N ARG A 281 -12.47 -1.26 -29.99
CA ARG A 281 -11.94 -0.53 -31.14
C ARG A 281 -12.54 -1.08 -32.45
N SER A 282 -12.49 -0.26 -33.50
CA SER A 282 -12.89 -0.69 -34.84
C SER A 282 -11.97 -1.78 -35.40
N ASP A 283 -12.46 -2.54 -36.38
CA ASP A 283 -11.67 -3.55 -37.06
C ASP A 283 -10.43 -2.96 -37.74
N ALA A 284 -10.57 -1.75 -38.31
CA ALA A 284 -9.47 -1.01 -38.92
C ALA A 284 -8.36 -0.70 -37.90
N GLU A 285 -8.72 -0.21 -36.70
CA GLU A 285 -7.72 0.05 -35.64
C GLU A 285 -6.97 -1.23 -35.24
N ARG A 286 -7.70 -2.33 -35.05
CA ARG A 286 -7.08 -3.62 -34.71
C ARG A 286 -6.16 -4.14 -35.81
N ALA A 287 -6.55 -4.01 -37.07
CA ALA A 287 -5.75 -4.46 -38.21
C ALA A 287 -4.47 -3.64 -38.39
N TRP A 288 -4.53 -2.32 -38.20
CA TRP A 288 -3.42 -1.42 -38.50
C TRP A 288 -2.50 -1.11 -37.32
N VAL A 289 -3.08 -1.02 -36.12
CA VAL A 289 -2.34 -0.64 -34.90
C VAL A 289 -1.91 -1.86 -34.09
N GLY A 290 -2.60 -2.98 -34.26
CA GLY A 290 -2.39 -4.20 -33.49
C GLY A 290 -3.53 -4.51 -32.53
N PHE A 291 -3.49 -5.67 -31.90
CA PHE A 291 -4.57 -6.20 -31.05
C PHE A 291 -4.02 -7.13 -29.95
N VAL A 292 -4.83 -7.37 -28.93
CA VAL A 292 -4.56 -8.38 -27.90
C VAL A 292 -5.19 -9.70 -28.38
N PRO A 293 -4.41 -10.79 -28.55
CA PRO A 293 -4.93 -12.06 -29.10
C PRO A 293 -6.10 -12.66 -28.32
N GLU A 294 -6.09 -12.50 -26.99
CA GLU A 294 -7.11 -13.02 -26.06
C GLU A 294 -8.38 -12.16 -26.03
N ALA A 295 -8.34 -10.95 -26.59
CA ALA A 295 -9.47 -10.04 -26.58
C ALA A 295 -10.58 -10.47 -27.55
N LYS A 296 -11.83 -10.46 -27.06
CA LYS A 296 -13.01 -10.62 -27.92
C LYS A 296 -13.25 -9.33 -28.69
N PRO A 297 -13.27 -9.34 -30.04
CA PRO A 297 -13.56 -8.14 -30.81
C PRO A 297 -15.06 -7.82 -30.79
N LEU A 298 -15.39 -6.59 -30.31
CA LEU A 298 -16.75 -6.07 -30.35
C LEU A 298 -16.72 -4.53 -30.42
N ALA A 299 -16.60 -3.97 -31.61
CA ALA A 299 -16.48 -2.54 -31.80
C ALA A 299 -17.66 -1.77 -31.18
N TRP A 300 -17.37 -0.73 -30.39
CA TRP A 300 -18.34 0.24 -29.93
C TRP A 300 -18.85 1.12 -31.10
N LYS A 301 -17.91 1.50 -31.97
CA LYS A 301 -18.15 2.23 -33.21
C LYS A 301 -17.27 1.67 -34.33
N GLN A 302 -17.81 1.50 -35.52
CA GLN A 302 -17.08 1.02 -36.69
C GLN A 302 -16.73 2.15 -37.66
N TRP A 303 -15.53 2.10 -38.22
CA TRP A 303 -15.14 2.93 -39.34
C TRP A 303 -15.79 2.41 -40.65
N PRO A 304 -16.26 3.29 -41.57
CA PRO A 304 -16.25 4.76 -41.51
C PRO A 304 -17.46 5.38 -40.81
N VAL A 305 -18.43 4.58 -40.38
CA VAL A 305 -19.63 5.04 -39.67
C VAL A 305 -19.25 5.23 -38.18
N VAL A 306 -19.42 6.46 -37.67
CA VAL A 306 -19.07 6.80 -36.29
C VAL A 306 -20.23 6.64 -35.30
N ASP A 307 -21.35 6.08 -35.72
CA ASP A 307 -22.47 5.76 -34.84
C ASP A 307 -22.18 4.53 -33.98
N VAL A 308 -22.92 4.39 -32.89
CA VAL A 308 -22.81 3.22 -32.01
C VAL A 308 -23.20 1.97 -32.79
N ASN A 309 -22.40 0.93 -32.69
CA ASN A 309 -22.69 -0.34 -33.35
C ASN A 309 -24.04 -0.91 -32.90
N PRO A 310 -24.99 -1.11 -33.80
CA PRO A 310 -26.33 -1.62 -33.45
C PRO A 310 -26.28 -3.04 -32.85
N ASP A 311 -25.25 -3.81 -33.15
CA ASP A 311 -25.08 -5.18 -32.64
C ASP A 311 -24.34 -5.24 -31.29
N PHE A 312 -23.94 -4.08 -30.73
CA PHE A 312 -23.16 -4.03 -29.51
C PHE A 312 -23.88 -4.69 -28.32
N ASP A 313 -25.14 -4.34 -28.10
CA ASP A 313 -25.93 -4.84 -26.97
C ASP A 313 -26.05 -6.38 -26.99
N ALA A 314 -26.41 -6.92 -28.13
CA ALA A 314 -26.54 -8.37 -28.30
C ALA A 314 -25.16 -9.08 -28.21
N GLY A 315 -24.11 -8.44 -28.71
CA GLY A 315 -22.75 -8.95 -28.65
C GLY A 315 -22.21 -9.02 -27.21
N ILE A 316 -22.35 -7.92 -26.45
CA ILE A 316 -21.83 -7.84 -25.08
C ILE A 316 -22.59 -8.74 -24.11
N GLN A 317 -23.91 -8.90 -24.29
CA GLN A 317 -24.71 -9.85 -23.50
C GLN A 317 -24.29 -11.30 -23.76
N ARG A 318 -23.98 -11.64 -25.01
CA ARG A 318 -23.49 -12.98 -25.37
C ARG A 318 -22.12 -13.26 -24.73
N ILE A 319 -21.21 -12.27 -24.72
CA ILE A 319 -19.92 -12.37 -24.06
C ILE A 319 -20.07 -12.48 -22.55
N GLY A 320 -20.97 -11.73 -21.94
CA GLY A 320 -21.23 -11.71 -20.51
C GLY A 320 -22.05 -12.91 -19.98
N ALA A 321 -22.54 -13.79 -20.85
CA ALA A 321 -23.38 -14.92 -20.45
C ALA A 321 -22.66 -15.92 -19.52
N GLU A 322 -21.34 -15.90 -19.46
CA GLU A 322 -20.53 -16.72 -18.55
C GLU A 322 -20.48 -16.18 -17.10
N GLY A 323 -21.08 -15.02 -16.83
CA GLY A 323 -21.10 -14.42 -15.49
C GLY A 323 -19.77 -13.88 -14.98
N LYS A 324 -18.77 -13.71 -15.86
CA LYS A 324 -17.47 -13.15 -15.54
C LYS A 324 -17.48 -11.63 -15.63
N LYS A 325 -16.53 -10.98 -14.95
CA LYS A 325 -16.22 -9.56 -15.16
C LYS A 325 -15.94 -9.28 -16.62
N ILE A 326 -16.32 -8.12 -17.13
CA ILE A 326 -16.00 -7.67 -18.48
C ILE A 326 -15.04 -6.49 -18.39
N VAL A 327 -13.83 -6.61 -18.94
CA VAL A 327 -12.87 -5.51 -19.05
C VAL A 327 -12.82 -5.00 -20.49
N LEU A 328 -13.04 -3.71 -20.68
CA LEU A 328 -13.26 -3.09 -21.96
C LEU A 328 -12.06 -2.24 -22.38
N LEU A 329 -11.47 -2.55 -23.54
CA LEU A 329 -10.28 -1.91 -24.08
C LEU A 329 -10.64 -1.06 -25.29
N CYS A 330 -10.29 0.23 -25.27
CA CYS A 330 -10.29 1.07 -26.48
C CYS A 330 -8.91 1.68 -26.72
N ARG A 331 -8.81 2.76 -27.48
CA ARG A 331 -7.51 3.37 -27.81
C ARG A 331 -6.82 4.03 -26.61
N SER A 332 -7.57 4.80 -25.80
CA SER A 332 -7.06 5.60 -24.67
C SER A 332 -8.00 5.67 -23.45
N GLY A 333 -8.89 4.69 -23.27
CA GLY A 333 -9.83 4.66 -22.13
C GLY A 333 -11.14 5.43 -22.30
N VAL A 334 -11.31 6.27 -23.32
CA VAL A 334 -12.49 7.15 -23.44
C VAL A 334 -13.74 6.42 -23.99
N ARG A 335 -13.63 5.67 -25.08
CA ARG A 335 -14.76 4.93 -25.67
C ARG A 335 -15.20 3.75 -24.82
N SER A 336 -14.28 3.12 -24.13
CA SER A 336 -14.54 2.00 -23.23
C SER A 336 -15.32 2.40 -21.99
N VAL A 337 -15.27 3.67 -21.54
CA VAL A 337 -16.18 4.20 -20.51
C VAL A 337 -17.63 4.12 -20.96
N ALA A 338 -17.95 4.63 -22.16
CA ALA A 338 -19.32 4.59 -22.68
C ALA A 338 -19.80 3.14 -22.88
N ALA A 339 -18.93 2.26 -23.37
CA ALA A 339 -19.22 0.84 -23.53
C ALA A 339 -19.43 0.13 -22.17
N ALA A 340 -18.64 0.47 -21.13
CA ALA A 340 -18.80 -0.07 -19.78
C ALA A 340 -20.13 0.38 -19.13
N GLN A 341 -20.48 1.65 -19.26
CA GLN A 341 -21.77 2.18 -18.81
C GLN A 341 -22.93 1.45 -19.48
N ARG A 342 -22.85 1.22 -20.79
CA ARG A 342 -23.89 0.48 -21.52
C ARG A 342 -23.98 -0.97 -21.08
N ALA A 343 -22.84 -1.67 -20.93
CA ALA A 343 -22.81 -3.05 -20.44
C ALA A 343 -23.41 -3.16 -19.03
N THR A 344 -23.12 -2.21 -18.15
CA THR A 344 -23.70 -2.16 -16.79
C THR A 344 -25.21 -1.93 -16.82
N GLN A 345 -25.73 -1.07 -17.70
CA GLN A 345 -27.18 -0.91 -17.90
C GLN A 345 -27.87 -2.20 -18.37
N LEU A 346 -27.13 -3.08 -19.03
CA LEU A 346 -27.58 -4.41 -19.46
C LEU A 346 -27.41 -5.50 -18.38
N GLY A 347 -27.02 -5.10 -17.15
CA GLY A 347 -26.87 -6.00 -15.99
C GLY A 347 -25.53 -6.74 -15.89
N LEU A 348 -24.50 -6.29 -16.62
CA LEU A 348 -23.18 -6.91 -16.61
C LEU A 348 -22.22 -6.16 -15.70
N GLU A 349 -21.31 -6.88 -15.04
CA GLU A 349 -20.21 -6.28 -14.26
C GLU A 349 -19.08 -5.87 -15.21
N ALA A 350 -19.05 -4.57 -15.57
CA ALA A 350 -18.18 -4.05 -16.61
C ALA A 350 -17.22 -2.98 -16.10
N TYR A 351 -15.97 -3.06 -16.54
CA TYR A 351 -14.86 -2.19 -16.17
C TYR A 351 -14.24 -1.53 -17.40
N ASN A 352 -13.83 -0.27 -17.26
CA ASN A 352 -13.04 0.41 -18.27
C ASN A 352 -11.55 0.16 -18.01
N ILE A 353 -10.78 -0.14 -19.06
CA ILE A 353 -9.32 -0.19 -18.99
C ILE A 353 -8.78 1.22 -19.21
N LEU A 354 -8.18 1.80 -18.15
CA LEU A 354 -7.48 3.09 -18.19
C LEU A 354 -6.38 3.07 -19.26
N GLU A 355 -6.10 4.25 -19.82
CA GLU A 355 -5.09 4.44 -20.87
C GLU A 355 -5.36 3.65 -22.18
N GLY A 356 -6.19 2.62 -22.16
CA GLY A 356 -6.52 1.82 -23.33
C GLY A 356 -5.30 1.12 -23.95
N PHE A 357 -5.32 0.94 -25.29
CA PHE A 357 -4.28 0.21 -26.00
C PHE A 357 -3.02 1.04 -26.28
N GLU A 358 -3.17 2.35 -26.58
CA GLU A 358 -2.08 3.23 -27.02
C GLU A 358 -1.76 4.37 -26.04
N GLY A 359 -2.56 4.57 -25.01
CA GLY A 359 -2.40 5.69 -24.07
C GLY A 359 -2.81 7.06 -24.67
N ASP A 360 -2.53 8.10 -23.89
CA ASP A 360 -2.72 9.48 -24.29
C ASP A 360 -1.59 9.96 -25.21
N PRO A 361 -1.82 10.97 -26.07
CA PRO A 361 -0.78 11.54 -26.89
C PRO A 361 0.22 12.34 -26.03
N ASP A 362 1.50 12.30 -26.42
CA ASP A 362 2.52 13.18 -25.86
C ASP A 362 2.38 14.64 -26.37
N ALA A 363 3.30 15.50 -25.97
CA ALA A 363 3.33 16.91 -26.39
C ALA A 363 3.42 17.12 -27.90
N ASN A 364 3.86 16.09 -28.64
CA ASN A 364 3.97 16.09 -30.10
C ASN A 364 2.82 15.35 -30.79
N ALA A 365 1.76 15.01 -30.04
CA ALA A 365 0.60 14.24 -30.50
C ALA A 365 0.93 12.77 -30.90
N HIS A 366 2.04 12.21 -30.45
CA HIS A 366 2.38 10.79 -30.64
C HIS A 366 1.77 9.95 -29.50
N ARG A 367 1.31 8.73 -29.84
CA ARG A 367 0.75 7.78 -28.89
C ARG A 367 1.70 6.59 -28.64
N GLY A 368 1.45 5.85 -27.56
CA GLY A 368 2.25 4.68 -27.17
C GLY A 368 3.54 5.03 -26.43
N LEU A 369 3.72 6.29 -26.01
CA LEU A 369 4.92 6.75 -25.32
C LEU A 369 4.67 7.04 -23.84
N LEU A 370 3.47 7.49 -23.45
CA LEU A 370 3.14 7.88 -22.08
C LEU A 370 2.43 6.78 -21.28
N GLY A 371 1.68 5.90 -21.94
CA GLY A 371 0.90 4.86 -21.27
C GLY A 371 0.23 3.93 -22.29
N GLY A 372 -0.70 3.11 -21.80
CA GLY A 372 -1.47 2.15 -22.60
C GLY A 372 -0.89 0.74 -22.61
N TRP A 373 -1.74 -0.23 -22.97
CA TRP A 373 -1.44 -1.66 -22.99
C TRP A 373 -0.07 -2.01 -23.59
N ARG A 374 0.23 -1.40 -24.75
CA ARG A 374 1.51 -1.64 -25.46
C ARG A 374 2.71 -1.10 -24.69
N LYS A 375 2.63 0.13 -24.16
CA LYS A 375 3.71 0.77 -23.41
C LYS A 375 4.02 0.03 -22.12
N ARG A 376 3.02 -0.61 -21.52
CA ARG A 376 3.14 -1.40 -20.32
C ARG A 376 3.66 -2.83 -20.54
N GLY A 377 4.13 -3.13 -21.76
CA GLY A 377 4.76 -4.41 -22.08
C GLY A 377 3.81 -5.62 -22.12
N LEU A 378 2.50 -5.40 -22.05
CA LEU A 378 1.51 -6.48 -22.05
C LEU A 378 1.39 -7.13 -23.42
N PRO A 379 0.96 -8.42 -23.53
CA PRO A 379 0.93 -9.16 -24.79
C PRO A 379 0.04 -8.50 -25.85
N TRP A 380 0.57 -8.32 -27.04
CA TRP A 380 -0.16 -7.84 -28.20
C TRP A 380 0.51 -8.30 -29.50
N ARG A 381 -0.22 -8.24 -30.61
CA ARG A 381 0.29 -8.58 -31.96
C ARG A 381 -0.14 -7.52 -32.97
N GLN A 382 0.62 -7.44 -34.07
CA GLN A 382 0.28 -6.68 -35.26
C GLN A 382 0.42 -7.62 -36.44
N ASN A 383 -0.52 -7.57 -37.42
CA ASN A 383 -0.51 -8.39 -38.60
C ASN A 383 0.51 -7.88 -39.62
#